data_6d2b5ea250424508f6f4ca86e63380cd
#
_entry.id   6d2b5ea250424508f6f4ca86e63380cd
#
_cell.length_a   1.000
_cell.length_b   1.000
_cell.length_c   1.000
_cell.angle_alpha   90.00
_cell.angle_beta   90.00
_cell.angle_gamma   90.00
#
_symmetry.space_group_name_H-M   'P 1'
#
loop_
_entity.id
_entity.type
_entity.pdbx_description
1 polymer ?
#
loop_
_entity_poly.entity_id
_entity_poly.type
_entity_poly.pdbx_seq_one_letter_code
_entity_poly.pdbx_strand_id
1 'polypeptide(L)'
;MVYILEGHGKRIVGDSVEVFNPGELILLGSNISHVWYSDEIYYRGNPDLRSRAIVIYFNKDIFGSNFYSLTETQHLRQLYHKAERGLKINNGTNEKAVALMREMLQAKDLNRVIILLQILETISSGGEYELLASIGYQNTYNTTDNHKIDSVFQYVSQNFGHDISLEDIAKNCNMTPQSFCRFFKKRTQKTFIDFLNEFRISHAKKLMIENEEMTIREIAFDSGFNNISNFNKIFKSLTTVTPKEYKEMH
;
A
#
# COMPACT_ATOMS: atom_id res chain seq x y z
N MET A 1 2.04 12.59 0.71
CA MET A 1 0.66 12.17 1.08
C MET A 1 -0.11 11.82 -0.18
N VAL A 2 -0.98 10.82 -0.11
CA VAL A 2 -1.78 10.36 -1.25
C VAL A 2 -3.22 10.21 -0.78
N TYR A 3 -4.16 10.89 -1.44
CA TYR A 3 -5.60 10.71 -1.24
C TYR A 3 -6.24 10.18 -2.51
N ILE A 4 -6.91 9.05 -2.42
CA ILE A 4 -7.56 8.38 -3.55
C ILE A 4 -8.93 9.01 -3.79
N LEU A 5 -9.10 9.63 -4.97
CA LEU A 5 -10.37 10.21 -5.41
C LEU A 5 -11.27 9.19 -6.09
N GLU A 6 -10.68 8.41 -7.01
CA GLU A 6 -11.36 7.45 -7.85
C GLU A 6 -10.41 6.27 -8.13
N GLY A 7 -10.98 5.11 -8.34
CA GLY A 7 -10.21 3.91 -8.65
C GLY A 7 -9.97 3.02 -7.44
N HIS A 8 -9.78 1.75 -7.71
CA HIS A 8 -9.46 0.70 -6.75
C HIS A 8 -8.40 -0.24 -7.31
N GLY A 9 -7.81 -1.02 -6.45
CA GLY A 9 -6.74 -1.94 -6.82
C GLY A 9 -5.94 -2.39 -5.59
N LYS A 10 -4.66 -2.66 -5.78
CA LYS A 10 -3.77 -3.09 -4.71
C LYS A 10 -2.75 -2.01 -4.38
N ARG A 11 -2.54 -1.80 -3.11
CA ARG A 11 -1.51 -0.93 -2.56
C ARG A 11 -0.48 -1.78 -1.83
N ILE A 12 0.78 -1.53 -2.13
CA ILE A 12 1.92 -2.09 -1.40
C ILE A 12 2.62 -0.93 -0.71
N VAL A 13 2.81 -1.02 0.61
CA VAL A 13 3.56 -0.05 1.41
C VAL A 13 4.46 -0.82 2.36
N GLY A 14 5.77 -0.71 2.16
CA GLY A 14 6.74 -1.53 2.88
C GLY A 14 6.53 -3.02 2.60
N ASP A 15 6.12 -3.74 3.63
CA ASP A 15 5.81 -5.17 3.59
C ASP A 15 4.29 -5.47 3.64
N SER A 16 3.43 -4.45 3.60
CA SER A 16 1.96 -4.60 3.59
C SER A 16 1.42 -4.65 2.16
N VAL A 17 0.49 -5.57 1.90
CA VAL A 17 -0.24 -5.69 0.64
C VAL A 17 -1.73 -5.64 0.95
N GLU A 18 -2.41 -4.58 0.51
CA GLU A 18 -3.83 -4.37 0.78
C GLU A 18 -4.57 -3.85 -0.45
N VAL A 19 -5.88 -4.04 -0.47
CA VAL A 19 -6.77 -3.35 -1.43
C VAL A 19 -6.88 -1.90 -1.02
N PHE A 20 -6.81 -0.98 -1.99
CA PHE A 20 -7.13 0.42 -1.80
C PHE A 20 -8.46 0.78 -2.47
N ASN A 21 -9.16 1.73 -1.88
CA ASN A 21 -10.45 2.21 -2.35
C ASN A 21 -10.49 3.75 -2.36
N PRO A 22 -11.44 4.36 -3.09
CA PRO A 22 -11.70 5.79 -2.98
C PRO A 22 -11.94 6.21 -1.51
N GLY A 23 -11.45 7.38 -1.15
CA GLY A 23 -11.56 7.91 0.20
C GLY A 23 -10.36 7.61 1.11
N GLU A 24 -9.43 6.73 0.71
CA GLU A 24 -8.22 6.48 1.51
C GLU A 24 -7.25 7.65 1.47
N LEU A 25 -6.76 8.05 2.64
CA LEU A 25 -5.67 9.02 2.81
C LEU A 25 -4.47 8.33 3.45
N ILE A 26 -3.34 8.35 2.75
CA ILE A 26 -2.09 7.74 3.19
C ILE A 26 -1.00 8.79 3.35
N LEU A 27 -0.36 8.83 4.51
CA LEU A 27 0.87 9.58 4.74
C LEU A 27 2.06 8.62 4.71
N LEU A 28 2.98 8.85 3.79
CA LEU A 28 4.21 8.08 3.63
C LEU A 28 5.40 8.89 4.13
N GLY A 29 6.23 8.28 4.96
CA GLY A 29 7.53 8.83 5.34
C GLY A 29 8.55 8.76 4.21
N SER A 30 9.71 9.34 4.45
CA SER A 30 10.79 9.36 3.47
C SER A 30 11.26 7.94 3.12
N ASN A 31 11.41 7.69 1.83
CA ASN A 31 12.06 6.48 1.29
C ASN A 31 11.36 5.13 1.59
N ILE A 32 10.13 5.12 2.12
CA ILE A 32 9.38 3.88 2.22
C ILE A 32 9.00 3.39 0.81
N SER A 33 9.29 2.12 0.52
CA SER A 33 8.88 1.50 -0.74
C SER A 33 7.36 1.45 -0.80
N HIS A 34 6.79 1.97 -1.88
CA HIS A 34 5.34 2.02 -2.04
C HIS A 34 4.92 2.03 -3.50
N VAL A 35 3.80 1.39 -3.80
CA VAL A 35 3.22 1.37 -5.13
C VAL A 35 1.70 1.14 -5.06
N TRP A 36 0.98 1.72 -6.02
CA TRP A 36 -0.44 1.47 -6.26
C TRP A 36 -0.60 0.82 -7.64
N TYR A 37 -1.25 -0.33 -7.68
CA TYR A 37 -1.65 -1.00 -8.89
C TYR A 37 -3.17 -0.92 -9.01
N SER A 38 -3.65 -0.14 -9.96
CA SER A 38 -5.08 -0.15 -10.31
C SER A 38 -5.45 -1.52 -10.88
N ASP A 39 -6.70 -1.93 -10.71
CA ASP A 39 -7.19 -3.18 -11.28
C ASP A 39 -7.16 -3.16 -12.80
N GLU A 40 -7.09 -4.35 -13.38
CA GLU A 40 -6.96 -4.53 -14.85
C GLU A 40 -8.04 -3.80 -15.66
N ILE A 41 -9.24 -3.65 -15.10
CA ILE A 41 -10.37 -2.97 -15.73
C ILE A 41 -10.04 -1.52 -16.13
N TYR A 42 -9.14 -0.85 -15.37
CA TYR A 42 -8.71 0.53 -15.66
C TYR A 42 -7.74 0.62 -16.85
N TYR A 43 -7.19 -0.50 -17.29
CA TYR A 43 -6.25 -0.56 -18.43
C TYR A 43 -6.92 -1.07 -19.73
N ARG A 44 -8.20 -1.45 -19.67
CA ARG A 44 -8.96 -1.97 -20.84
C ARG A 44 -9.51 -0.88 -21.76
N GLY A 45 -9.15 0.38 -21.55
CA GLY A 45 -9.51 1.50 -22.43
C GLY A 45 -10.96 1.99 -22.29
N ASN A 46 -11.66 1.66 -21.20
CA ASN A 46 -12.97 2.25 -20.91
C ASN A 46 -12.79 3.71 -20.46
N PRO A 47 -13.31 4.71 -21.20
CA PRO A 47 -13.13 6.14 -20.90
C PRO A 47 -13.84 6.58 -19.61
N ASP A 48 -14.83 5.83 -19.12
CA ASP A 48 -15.59 6.14 -17.92
C ASP A 48 -14.89 5.68 -16.64
N LEU A 49 -13.89 4.80 -16.78
CA LEU A 49 -13.11 4.29 -15.65
C LEU A 49 -11.81 5.07 -15.50
N ARG A 50 -11.64 5.70 -14.35
CA ARG A 50 -10.46 6.53 -14.04
C ARG A 50 -9.87 6.16 -12.69
N SER A 51 -8.56 6.18 -12.62
CA SER A 51 -7.83 6.16 -11.35
C SER A 51 -7.27 7.57 -11.10
N ARG A 52 -7.72 8.23 -10.02
CA ARG A 52 -7.37 9.61 -9.70
C ARG A 52 -7.01 9.76 -8.24
N ALA A 53 -5.97 10.55 -7.97
CA ALA A 53 -5.54 10.85 -6.62
C ALA A 53 -5.10 12.32 -6.49
N ILE A 54 -5.20 12.86 -5.29
CA ILE A 54 -4.48 14.10 -4.90
C ILE A 54 -3.19 13.64 -4.24
N VAL A 55 -2.05 14.11 -4.75
CA VAL A 55 -0.73 13.78 -4.20
C VAL A 55 -0.02 15.06 -3.78
N ILE A 56 0.42 15.10 -2.51
CA ILE A 56 1.23 16.20 -1.98
C ILE A 56 2.63 15.65 -1.70
N TYR A 57 3.61 16.17 -2.43
CA TYR A 57 5.03 15.89 -2.19
C TYR A 57 5.64 17.03 -1.38
N PHE A 58 6.32 16.68 -0.31
CA PHE A 58 7.09 17.64 0.49
C PHE A 58 8.28 16.93 1.14
N ASN A 59 9.35 17.69 1.38
CA ASN A 59 10.49 17.18 2.13
C ASN A 59 10.19 17.31 3.63
N LYS A 60 10.58 16.32 4.43
CA LYS A 60 10.48 16.39 5.90
C LYS A 60 11.19 17.63 6.48
N ASP A 61 12.23 18.12 5.80
CA ASP A 61 13.04 19.27 6.24
C ASP A 61 12.58 20.62 5.63
N ILE A 62 11.39 20.66 5.00
CA ILE A 62 10.86 21.85 4.31
C ILE A 62 10.83 23.11 5.19
N PHE A 63 10.65 22.94 6.51
CA PHE A 63 10.59 24.05 7.46
C PHE A 63 11.95 24.36 8.14
N GLY A 64 12.99 23.60 7.81
CA GLY A 64 14.32 23.73 8.38
C GLY A 64 14.47 23.16 9.80
N SER A 65 15.72 22.92 10.22
CA SER A 65 16.03 22.25 11.49
C SER A 65 15.57 23.05 12.71
N ASN A 66 15.64 24.37 12.66
CA ASN A 66 15.24 25.24 13.77
C ASN A 66 13.74 25.12 14.07
N PHE A 67 12.91 24.97 13.05
CA PHE A 67 11.47 24.74 13.23
C PHE A 67 11.21 23.46 14.03
N TYR A 68 11.92 22.40 13.72
CA TYR A 68 11.75 21.10 14.40
C TYR A 68 12.42 21.04 15.78
N SER A 69 13.20 22.04 16.19
CA SER A 69 13.74 22.15 17.54
C SER A 69 12.76 22.78 18.53
N LEU A 70 11.69 23.40 18.04
CA LEU A 70 10.65 23.98 18.88
C LEU A 70 9.89 22.90 19.65
N THR A 71 9.54 23.19 20.91
CA THR A 71 8.72 22.29 21.74
C THR A 71 7.36 22.03 21.10
N GLU A 72 6.77 23.05 20.50
CA GLU A 72 5.46 23.04 19.85
C GLU A 72 5.39 22.10 18.64
N THR A 73 6.53 21.73 18.05
CA THR A 73 6.60 20.82 16.89
C THR A 73 6.96 19.38 17.25
N GLN A 74 7.01 19.04 18.53
CA GLN A 74 7.40 17.69 18.98
C GLN A 74 6.49 16.60 18.42
N HIS A 75 5.19 16.85 18.34
CA HIS A 75 4.21 15.91 17.79
C HIS A 75 4.39 15.68 16.28
N LEU A 76 4.88 16.67 15.51
CA LEU A 76 5.22 16.50 14.10
C LEU A 76 6.44 15.57 13.91
N ARG A 77 7.43 15.66 14.79
CA ARG A 77 8.58 14.73 14.75
C ARG A 77 8.12 13.29 15.00
N GLN A 78 7.21 13.10 15.96
CA GLN A 78 6.62 11.79 16.23
C GLN A 78 5.79 11.28 15.05
N LEU A 79 5.01 12.16 14.39
CA LEU A 79 4.26 11.83 13.19
C LEU A 79 5.19 11.34 12.07
N TYR A 80 6.28 12.06 11.80
CA TYR A 80 7.25 11.66 10.77
C TYR A 80 7.92 10.33 11.07
N HIS A 81 8.26 10.07 12.32
CA HIS A 81 8.81 8.77 12.72
C HIS A 81 7.81 7.61 12.48
N LYS A 82 6.55 7.82 12.86
CA LYS A 82 5.49 6.83 12.60
C LYS A 82 5.24 6.65 11.09
N ALA A 83 5.30 7.74 10.32
CA ALA A 83 5.11 7.72 8.87
C ALA A 83 6.19 6.92 8.10
N GLU A 84 7.34 6.62 8.73
CA GLU A 84 8.36 5.70 8.18
C GLU A 84 7.81 4.29 7.92
N ARG A 85 6.67 3.95 8.55
CA ARG A 85 5.94 2.70 8.32
C ARG A 85 4.67 2.90 7.49
N GLY A 86 4.42 4.10 6.96
CA GLY A 86 3.17 4.46 6.29
C GLY A 86 2.00 4.53 7.28
N LEU A 87 1.20 5.56 7.17
CA LEU A 87 0.01 5.79 7.99
C LEU A 87 -1.21 5.86 7.09
N LYS A 88 -2.21 5.04 7.36
CA LYS A 88 -3.56 5.21 6.82
C LYS A 88 -4.35 6.05 7.80
N ILE A 89 -4.80 7.20 7.36
CA ILE A 89 -5.55 8.15 8.18
C ILE A 89 -7.03 7.79 8.12
N ASN A 90 -7.68 7.72 9.27
CA ASN A 90 -9.04 7.23 9.40
C ASN A 90 -10.00 8.29 9.97
N ASN A 91 -11.30 8.02 9.88
CA ASN A 91 -12.40 8.74 10.53
C ASN A 91 -12.37 10.27 10.32
N GLY A 92 -12.72 11.01 11.36
CA GLY A 92 -12.81 12.48 11.32
C GLY A 92 -11.49 13.19 11.01
N THR A 93 -10.35 12.58 11.34
CA THR A 93 -9.02 13.10 10.97
C THR A 93 -8.82 13.04 9.46
N ASN A 94 -9.24 11.96 8.80
CA ASN A 94 -9.23 11.84 7.34
C ASN A 94 -10.08 12.96 6.71
N GLU A 95 -11.34 13.10 7.12
CA GLU A 95 -12.27 14.08 6.55
C GLU A 95 -11.71 15.51 6.62
N LYS A 96 -11.19 15.91 7.78
CA LYS A 96 -10.60 17.24 7.98
C LYS A 96 -9.33 17.45 7.13
N ALA A 97 -8.43 16.46 7.11
CA ALA A 97 -7.21 16.56 6.31
C ALA A 97 -7.53 16.62 4.81
N VAL A 98 -8.49 15.84 4.32
CA VAL A 98 -8.93 15.84 2.92
C VAL A 98 -9.56 17.17 2.52
N ALA A 99 -10.36 17.80 3.40
CA ALA A 99 -10.92 19.12 3.14
C ALA A 99 -9.79 20.15 2.90
N LEU A 100 -8.76 20.15 3.74
CA LEU A 100 -7.58 21.00 3.59
C LEU A 100 -6.77 20.64 2.32
N MET A 101 -6.63 19.36 1.97
CA MET A 101 -5.98 18.95 0.71
C MET A 101 -6.72 19.50 -0.52
N ARG A 102 -8.05 19.51 -0.51
CA ARG A 102 -8.86 20.10 -1.58
C ARG A 102 -8.72 21.62 -1.65
N GLU A 103 -8.68 22.30 -0.52
CA GLU A 103 -8.42 23.74 -0.43
C GLU A 103 -7.03 24.08 -1.01
N MET A 104 -6.01 23.28 -0.70
CA MET A 104 -4.65 23.45 -1.20
C MET A 104 -4.55 23.44 -2.74
N LEU A 105 -5.45 22.75 -3.45
CA LEU A 105 -5.45 22.74 -4.92
C LEU A 105 -5.71 24.15 -5.50
N GLN A 106 -6.45 25.00 -4.78
CA GLN A 106 -6.77 26.37 -5.19
C GLN A 106 -5.83 27.41 -4.56
N ALA A 107 -5.09 27.05 -3.53
CA ALA A 107 -4.19 27.93 -2.81
C ALA A 107 -2.95 28.27 -3.65
N LYS A 108 -2.36 29.44 -3.38
CA LYS A 108 -1.11 29.91 -4.02
C LYS A 108 -0.10 30.35 -2.96
N ASP A 109 1.15 30.42 -3.36
CA ASP A 109 2.25 31.01 -2.59
C ASP A 109 2.33 30.47 -1.14
N LEU A 110 2.53 31.35 -0.18
CA LEU A 110 2.66 31.03 1.24
C LEU A 110 1.43 30.29 1.80
N ASN A 111 0.25 30.54 1.24
CA ASN A 111 -0.97 29.88 1.70
C ASN A 111 -0.91 28.34 1.54
N ARG A 112 -0.22 27.83 0.51
CA ARG A 112 0.03 26.38 0.38
C ARG A 112 0.84 25.81 1.54
N VAL A 113 1.83 26.58 2.02
CA VAL A 113 2.67 26.18 3.14
C VAL A 113 1.88 26.18 4.45
N ILE A 114 1.02 27.19 4.63
CA ILE A 114 0.15 27.29 5.80
C ILE A 114 -0.82 26.09 5.83
N ILE A 115 -1.46 25.78 4.71
CA ILE A 115 -2.38 24.63 4.62
C ILE A 115 -1.63 23.32 4.84
N LEU A 116 -0.39 23.16 4.34
CA LEU A 116 0.42 21.98 4.63
C LEU A 116 0.64 21.80 6.14
N LEU A 117 0.96 22.87 6.85
CA LEU A 117 1.10 22.84 8.30
C LEU A 117 -0.21 22.45 8.99
N GLN A 118 -1.33 22.99 8.54
CA GLN A 118 -2.66 22.64 9.08
C GLN A 118 -3.02 21.16 8.84
N ILE A 119 -2.67 20.60 7.69
CA ILE A 119 -2.85 19.16 7.40
C ILE A 119 -2.00 18.33 8.37
N LEU A 120 -0.72 18.65 8.49
CA LEU A 120 0.20 17.94 9.38
C LEU A 120 -0.24 18.03 10.85
N GLU A 121 -0.70 19.21 11.29
CA GLU A 121 -1.27 19.42 12.61
C GLU A 121 -2.52 18.57 12.82
N THR A 122 -3.47 18.59 11.88
CA THR A 122 -4.69 17.79 11.93
C THR A 122 -4.40 16.30 12.10
N ILE A 123 -3.44 15.76 11.33
CA ILE A 123 -3.08 14.34 11.40
C ILE A 123 -2.36 14.00 12.71
N SER A 124 -1.45 14.87 13.16
CA SER A 124 -0.65 14.61 14.36
C SER A 124 -1.47 14.70 15.65
N SER A 125 -2.42 15.64 15.72
CA SER A 125 -3.29 15.86 16.88
C SER A 125 -4.49 14.90 16.91
N GLY A 126 -5.01 14.49 15.74
CA GLY A 126 -6.18 13.63 15.63
C GLY A 126 -5.94 12.21 16.11
N GLY A 127 -4.74 11.66 15.87
CA GLY A 127 -4.35 10.34 16.35
C GLY A 127 -5.08 9.15 15.71
N GLU A 128 -6.00 9.40 14.78
CA GLU A 128 -6.84 8.38 14.13
C GLU A 128 -6.15 7.83 12.88
N TYR A 129 -5.18 6.97 13.07
CA TYR A 129 -4.46 6.31 11.97
C TYR A 129 -4.02 4.90 12.36
N GLU A 130 -3.80 4.07 11.35
CA GLU A 130 -3.18 2.76 11.46
C GLU A 130 -1.82 2.74 10.75
N LEU A 131 -0.90 1.93 11.28
CA LEU A 131 0.42 1.70 10.69
C LEU A 131 0.28 0.63 9.61
N LEU A 132 0.80 0.88 8.40
CA LEU A 132 0.69 -0.04 7.28
C LEU A 132 1.76 -1.12 7.34
N ALA A 133 3.03 -0.75 7.36
CA ALA A 133 4.10 -1.72 7.44
C ALA A 133 4.22 -2.33 8.85
N SER A 134 4.67 -3.58 8.92
CA SER A 134 4.83 -4.33 10.17
C SER A 134 5.81 -3.67 11.15
N ILE A 135 5.77 -4.05 12.44
CA ILE A 135 6.68 -3.54 13.48
C ILE A 135 8.14 -3.83 13.15
N GLY A 136 8.43 -4.95 12.48
CA GLY A 136 9.78 -5.34 12.09
C GLY A 136 10.28 -4.71 10.79
N TYR A 137 9.44 -3.95 10.08
CA TYR A 137 9.85 -3.32 8.83
C TYR A 137 10.95 -2.29 9.05
N GLN A 138 12.08 -2.49 8.41
CA GLN A 138 13.21 -1.56 8.40
C GLN A 138 13.35 -0.96 7.00
N ASN A 139 13.15 0.35 6.92
CA ASN A 139 13.34 1.09 5.68
C ASN A 139 14.83 1.24 5.37
N THR A 140 15.41 0.29 4.66
CA THR A 140 16.81 0.32 4.21
C THR A 140 16.87 0.91 2.80
N TYR A 141 16.79 2.23 2.69
CA TYR A 141 16.78 2.94 1.40
C TYR A 141 18.05 2.70 0.59
N ASN A 142 17.88 2.26 -0.67
CA ASN A 142 18.89 2.24 -1.71
C ASN A 142 18.18 2.36 -3.06
N THR A 143 18.50 3.38 -3.84
CA THR A 143 17.84 3.68 -5.13
C THR A 143 17.86 2.50 -6.10
N THR A 144 19.00 1.82 -6.25
CA THR A 144 19.16 0.67 -7.16
C THR A 144 18.28 -0.50 -6.74
N ASP A 145 18.14 -0.73 -5.43
CA ASP A 145 17.35 -1.81 -4.89
C ASP A 145 15.84 -1.52 -4.99
N ASN A 146 15.43 -0.25 -4.90
CA ASN A 146 14.02 0.12 -5.08
C ASN A 146 13.55 -0.21 -6.50
N HIS A 147 14.31 0.12 -7.54
CA HIS A 147 13.95 -0.26 -8.91
C HIS A 147 13.78 -1.78 -9.09
N LYS A 148 14.61 -2.58 -8.40
CA LYS A 148 14.46 -4.05 -8.43
C LYS A 148 13.19 -4.50 -7.70
N ILE A 149 12.89 -3.94 -6.54
CA ILE A 149 11.65 -4.24 -5.80
C ILE A 149 10.43 -3.81 -6.63
N ASP A 150 10.46 -2.63 -7.25
CA ASP A 150 9.37 -2.15 -8.10
C ASP A 150 9.14 -3.11 -9.28
N SER A 151 10.22 -3.62 -9.92
CA SER A 151 10.08 -4.60 -11.02
C SER A 151 9.54 -5.95 -10.52
N VAL A 152 9.88 -6.39 -9.29
CA VAL A 152 9.26 -7.59 -8.68
C VAL A 152 7.76 -7.37 -8.48
N PHE A 153 7.38 -6.24 -7.91
CA PHE A 153 5.98 -5.93 -7.64
C PHE A 153 5.18 -5.83 -8.94
N GLN A 154 5.73 -5.17 -9.96
CA GLN A 154 5.13 -5.10 -11.29
C GLN A 154 4.96 -6.49 -11.91
N TYR A 155 5.99 -7.32 -11.85
CA TYR A 155 5.94 -8.70 -12.38
C TYR A 155 4.85 -9.53 -11.68
N VAL A 156 4.78 -9.48 -10.36
CA VAL A 156 3.75 -10.18 -9.57
C VAL A 156 2.36 -9.67 -9.91
N SER A 157 2.18 -8.35 -10.00
CA SER A 157 0.89 -7.73 -10.36
C SER A 157 0.34 -8.22 -11.70
N GLN A 158 1.21 -8.45 -12.67
CA GLN A 158 0.83 -8.90 -14.01
C GLN A 158 0.67 -10.42 -14.13
N ASN A 159 1.27 -11.22 -13.24
CA ASN A 159 1.40 -12.66 -13.41
C ASN A 159 0.89 -13.49 -12.21
N PHE A 160 0.37 -12.90 -11.14
CA PHE A 160 0.00 -13.60 -9.90
C PHE A 160 -1.01 -14.73 -10.10
N GLY A 161 -1.88 -14.63 -11.11
CA GLY A 161 -2.87 -15.66 -11.49
C GLY A 161 -2.25 -16.91 -12.11
N HIS A 162 -0.98 -16.83 -12.52
CA HIS A 162 -0.23 -17.93 -13.11
C HIS A 162 0.83 -18.49 -12.14
N ASP A 163 1.45 -19.59 -12.54
CA ASP A 163 2.57 -20.13 -11.76
C ASP A 163 3.80 -19.22 -11.93
N ILE A 164 4.36 -18.76 -10.81
CA ILE A 164 5.56 -17.91 -10.78
C ILE A 164 6.66 -18.71 -10.08
N SER A 165 7.70 -19.10 -10.83
CA SER A 165 8.87 -19.75 -10.25
C SER A 165 9.85 -18.75 -9.64
N LEU A 166 10.66 -19.22 -8.68
CA LEU A 166 11.75 -18.40 -8.13
C LEU A 166 12.83 -18.09 -9.17
N GLU A 167 13.00 -18.95 -10.15
CA GLU A 167 13.90 -18.77 -11.28
C GLU A 167 13.48 -17.60 -12.15
N ASP A 168 12.19 -17.50 -12.49
CA ASP A 168 11.65 -16.44 -13.35
C ASP A 168 11.78 -15.08 -12.71
N ILE A 169 11.39 -14.96 -11.43
CA ILE A 169 11.45 -13.67 -10.73
C ILE A 169 12.89 -13.25 -10.42
N ALA A 170 13.79 -14.19 -10.13
CA ALA A 170 15.20 -13.90 -9.93
C ALA A 170 15.86 -13.43 -11.24
N LYS A 171 15.51 -14.04 -12.38
CA LYS A 171 15.96 -13.61 -13.71
C LYS A 171 15.47 -12.19 -14.05
N ASN A 172 14.23 -11.86 -13.70
CA ASN A 172 13.70 -10.49 -13.87
C ASN A 172 14.54 -9.44 -13.14
N CYS A 173 15.15 -9.80 -12.01
CA CYS A 173 16.01 -8.93 -11.22
C CYS A 173 17.51 -9.04 -11.57
N ASN A 174 17.91 -9.84 -12.58
CA ASN A 174 19.28 -10.19 -12.89
C ASN A 174 20.03 -10.79 -11.67
N MET A 175 19.40 -11.74 -10.98
CA MET A 175 19.92 -12.40 -9.78
C MET A 175 19.82 -13.92 -9.89
N THR A 176 20.64 -14.64 -9.08
CA THR A 176 20.38 -16.06 -8.82
C THR A 176 19.20 -16.22 -7.85
N PRO A 177 18.46 -17.34 -7.85
CA PRO A 177 17.34 -17.56 -6.91
C PRO A 177 17.75 -17.37 -5.44
N GLN A 178 18.91 -17.84 -5.03
CA GLN A 178 19.40 -17.68 -3.65
C GLN A 178 19.70 -16.22 -3.30
N SER A 179 20.30 -15.48 -4.23
CA SER A 179 20.58 -14.04 -4.04
C SER A 179 19.28 -13.24 -3.99
N PHE A 180 18.33 -13.58 -4.86
CA PHE A 180 17.01 -12.97 -4.87
C PHE A 180 16.26 -13.21 -3.55
N CYS A 181 16.19 -14.43 -3.04
CA CYS A 181 15.53 -14.74 -1.77
C CYS A 181 16.10 -13.92 -0.61
N ARG A 182 17.42 -13.80 -0.51
CA ARG A 182 18.08 -12.98 0.52
C ARG A 182 17.80 -11.50 0.34
N PHE A 183 17.89 -11.01 -0.89
CA PHE A 183 17.60 -9.62 -1.25
C PHE A 183 16.16 -9.27 -0.91
N PHE A 184 15.18 -10.06 -1.39
CA PHE A 184 13.76 -9.81 -1.21
C PHE A 184 13.39 -9.81 0.29
N LYS A 185 13.83 -10.85 1.04
CA LYS A 185 13.57 -10.94 2.48
C LYS A 185 14.19 -9.78 3.26
N LYS A 186 15.39 -9.33 2.87
CA LYS A 186 16.04 -8.17 3.51
C LYS A 186 15.25 -6.87 3.28
N ARG A 187 14.62 -6.72 2.09
CA ARG A 187 13.90 -5.51 1.69
C ARG A 187 12.45 -5.47 2.16
N THR A 188 11.76 -6.61 2.14
CA THR A 188 10.33 -6.69 2.45
C THR A 188 10.03 -7.31 3.81
N GLN A 189 11.04 -7.83 4.51
CA GLN A 189 10.93 -8.61 5.76
C GLN A 189 10.11 -9.92 5.61
N LYS A 190 9.73 -10.29 4.39
CA LYS A 190 8.94 -11.48 4.05
C LYS A 190 9.65 -12.34 3.02
N THR A 191 9.30 -13.62 2.96
CA THR A 191 9.70 -14.42 1.81
C THR A 191 8.91 -14.02 0.57
N PHE A 192 9.45 -14.29 -0.62
CA PHE A 192 8.72 -14.04 -1.87
C PHE A 192 7.41 -14.83 -1.95
N ILE A 193 7.39 -16.07 -1.45
CA ILE A 193 6.21 -16.93 -1.44
C ILE A 193 5.12 -16.35 -0.51
N ASP A 194 5.50 -15.86 0.68
CA ASP A 194 4.54 -15.22 1.59
C ASP A 194 3.93 -13.98 0.95
N PHE A 195 4.76 -13.13 0.33
CA PHE A 195 4.32 -11.95 -0.41
C PHE A 195 3.37 -12.31 -1.57
N LEU A 196 3.71 -13.30 -2.40
CA LEU A 196 2.86 -13.76 -3.50
C LEU A 196 1.51 -14.29 -2.98
N ASN A 197 1.53 -15.04 -1.88
CA ASN A 197 0.32 -15.54 -1.25
C ASN A 197 -0.56 -14.41 -0.71
N GLU A 198 0.01 -13.41 -0.05
CA GLU A 198 -0.74 -12.22 0.39
C GLU A 198 -1.38 -11.49 -0.78
N PHE A 199 -0.63 -11.34 -1.89
CA PHE A 199 -1.14 -10.72 -3.09
C PHE A 199 -2.33 -11.48 -3.69
N ARG A 200 -2.23 -12.82 -3.74
CA ARG A 200 -3.30 -13.72 -4.21
C ARG A 200 -4.52 -13.69 -3.28
N ILE A 201 -4.31 -13.72 -1.96
CA ILE A 201 -5.42 -13.64 -0.98
C ILE A 201 -6.10 -12.28 -1.04
N SER A 202 -5.36 -11.19 -1.22
CA SER A 202 -5.94 -9.87 -1.43
C SER A 202 -6.85 -9.83 -2.68
N HIS A 203 -6.47 -10.53 -3.76
CA HIS A 203 -7.32 -10.68 -4.94
C HIS A 203 -8.56 -11.53 -4.66
N ALA A 204 -8.39 -12.66 -3.96
CA ALA A 204 -9.51 -13.53 -3.58
C ALA A 204 -10.56 -12.79 -2.73
N LYS A 205 -10.13 -12.00 -1.75
CA LYS A 205 -11.03 -11.17 -0.93
C LYS A 205 -11.86 -10.21 -1.78
N LYS A 206 -11.23 -9.59 -2.77
CA LYS A 206 -11.91 -8.71 -3.73
C LYS A 206 -12.95 -9.47 -4.54
N LEU A 207 -12.58 -10.62 -5.13
CA LEU A 207 -13.52 -11.45 -5.89
C LEU A 207 -14.73 -11.90 -5.06
N MET A 208 -14.53 -12.21 -3.77
CA MET A 208 -15.62 -12.59 -2.86
C MET A 208 -16.65 -11.49 -2.65
N ILE A 209 -16.21 -10.23 -2.65
CA ILE A 209 -17.09 -9.06 -2.45
C ILE A 209 -17.78 -8.66 -3.76
N GLU A 210 -17.06 -8.70 -4.88
CA GLU A 210 -17.55 -8.20 -6.16
C GLU A 210 -18.39 -9.23 -6.95
N ASN A 211 -18.23 -10.54 -6.65
CA ASN A 211 -18.84 -11.63 -7.40
C ASN A 211 -19.50 -12.64 -6.47
N GLU A 212 -20.72 -12.35 -6.06
CA GLU A 212 -21.49 -13.21 -5.14
C GLU A 212 -21.74 -14.62 -5.69
N GLU A 213 -21.87 -14.78 -7.00
CA GLU A 213 -22.15 -16.06 -7.68
C GLU A 213 -20.92 -17.00 -7.77
N MET A 214 -19.69 -16.47 -7.68
CA MET A 214 -18.49 -17.30 -7.78
C MET A 214 -18.35 -18.24 -6.58
N THR A 215 -18.04 -19.49 -6.86
CA THR A 215 -17.72 -20.47 -5.81
C THR A 215 -16.33 -20.21 -5.21
N ILE A 216 -16.11 -20.63 -3.98
CA ILE A 216 -14.79 -20.54 -3.32
C ILE A 216 -13.70 -21.24 -4.14
N ARG A 217 -14.05 -22.30 -4.88
CA ARG A 217 -13.12 -23.01 -5.74
C ARG A 217 -12.70 -22.16 -6.95
N GLU A 218 -13.63 -21.54 -7.64
CA GLU A 218 -13.35 -20.63 -8.76
C GLU A 218 -12.50 -19.45 -8.30
N ILE A 219 -12.87 -18.81 -7.19
CA ILE A 219 -12.11 -17.71 -6.59
C ILE A 219 -10.66 -18.13 -6.29
N ALA A 220 -10.45 -19.33 -5.74
CA ALA A 220 -9.12 -19.84 -5.46
C ALA A 220 -8.28 -19.99 -6.73
N PHE A 221 -8.83 -20.58 -7.79
CA PHE A 221 -8.12 -20.77 -9.05
C PHE A 221 -7.85 -19.44 -9.77
N ASP A 222 -8.83 -18.55 -9.85
CA ASP A 222 -8.67 -17.21 -10.46
C ASP A 222 -7.67 -16.34 -9.68
N SER A 223 -7.48 -16.63 -8.39
CA SER A 223 -6.45 -16.01 -7.57
C SER A 223 -5.07 -16.68 -7.70
N GLY A 224 -4.90 -17.65 -8.58
CA GLY A 224 -3.62 -18.30 -8.87
C GLY A 224 -3.24 -19.44 -7.91
N PHE A 225 -4.19 -20.00 -7.15
CA PHE A 225 -3.95 -21.19 -6.35
C PHE A 225 -4.32 -22.46 -7.12
N ASN A 226 -3.36 -23.36 -7.28
CA ASN A 226 -3.58 -24.64 -7.95
C ASN A 226 -4.22 -25.72 -7.04
N ASN A 227 -4.41 -25.43 -5.74
CA ASN A 227 -4.93 -26.38 -4.75
C ASN A 227 -5.80 -25.67 -3.73
N ILE A 228 -7.07 -26.08 -3.65
CA ILE A 228 -8.08 -25.50 -2.75
C ILE A 228 -7.72 -25.70 -1.26
N SER A 229 -7.10 -26.82 -0.89
CA SER A 229 -6.70 -27.06 0.51
C SER A 229 -5.58 -26.10 0.93
N ASN A 230 -4.62 -25.84 0.04
CA ASN A 230 -3.57 -24.85 0.27
C ASN A 230 -4.15 -23.43 0.35
N PHE A 231 -5.07 -23.08 -0.56
CA PHE A 231 -5.80 -21.82 -0.51
C PHE A 231 -6.48 -21.62 0.83
N ASN A 232 -7.31 -22.56 1.29
CA ASN A 232 -8.05 -22.46 2.55
C ASN A 232 -7.11 -22.27 3.76
N LYS A 233 -5.99 -23.02 3.78
CA LYS A 233 -4.98 -22.91 4.84
C LYS A 233 -4.34 -21.52 4.87
N ILE A 234 -3.90 -21.02 3.72
CA ILE A 234 -3.24 -19.72 3.61
C ILE A 234 -4.24 -18.60 3.88
N PHE A 235 -5.45 -18.68 3.32
CA PHE A 235 -6.50 -17.69 3.56
C PHE A 235 -6.77 -17.54 5.06
N LYS A 236 -7.04 -18.66 5.76
CA LYS A 236 -7.29 -18.65 7.20
C LYS A 236 -6.10 -18.11 8.00
N SER A 237 -4.87 -18.42 7.59
CA SER A 237 -3.67 -17.91 8.29
C SER A 237 -3.50 -16.39 8.17
N LEU A 238 -3.94 -15.81 7.04
CA LEU A 238 -3.80 -14.36 6.77
C LEU A 238 -5.02 -13.53 7.20
N THR A 239 -6.20 -14.15 7.30
CA THR A 239 -7.46 -13.44 7.59
C THR A 239 -8.08 -13.82 8.93
N THR A 240 -7.57 -14.86 9.60
CA THR A 240 -8.10 -15.48 10.83
C THR A 240 -9.43 -16.24 10.68
N VAL A 241 -10.16 -16.02 9.58
CA VAL A 241 -11.43 -16.67 9.24
C VAL A 241 -11.28 -17.55 7.99
N THR A 242 -12.20 -18.49 7.77
CA THR A 242 -12.21 -19.29 6.55
C THR A 242 -12.71 -18.48 5.35
N PRO A 243 -12.40 -18.88 4.10
CA PRO A 243 -12.95 -18.23 2.91
C PRO A 243 -14.47 -18.18 2.89
N LYS A 244 -15.14 -19.22 3.36
CA LYS A 244 -16.59 -19.28 3.44
C LYS A 244 -17.15 -18.27 4.43
N GLU A 245 -16.62 -18.25 5.66
CA GLU A 245 -17.00 -17.27 6.67
C GLU A 245 -16.77 -15.84 6.19
N TYR A 246 -15.63 -15.58 5.53
CA TYR A 246 -15.33 -14.27 4.99
C TYR A 246 -16.36 -13.82 3.95
N LYS A 247 -16.76 -14.71 3.02
CA LYS A 247 -17.76 -14.43 2.00
C LYS A 247 -19.16 -14.21 2.56
N GLU A 248 -19.51 -14.88 3.66
CA GLU A 248 -20.81 -14.71 4.35
C GLU A 248 -20.89 -13.41 5.18
N MET A 249 -19.75 -12.76 5.49
CA MET A 249 -19.67 -11.51 6.24
C MET A 249 -19.77 -10.25 5.36
N HIS A 250 -19.57 -10.41 4.05
CA HIS A 250 -19.48 -9.31 3.10
C HIS A 250 -20.41 -9.49 1.90
#